data_7838d72d48f5bc28ed732d06037872f3
#
_entry.id   7838d72d48f5bc28ed732d06037872f3
#
_cell.length_a   1.000
_cell.length_b   1.000
_cell.length_c   1.000
_cell.angle_alpha   90.00
_cell.angle_beta   90.00
_cell.angle_gamma   90.00
#
_symmetry.space_group_name_H-M   'P 1'
#
loop_
_entity.id
_entity.type
_entity.pdbx_description
1 polymer ?
#
loop_
_entity_poly.entity_id
_entity_poly.type
_entity_poly.pdbx_seq_one_letter_code
_entity_poly.pdbx_strand_id
1 'polypeptide(L)'
;MDRPFGFVEGDAQSLGAWFATPLGAYLCAREQAYFDHTVADIFGYHALQIGLPQCPLLAQSRIVSKWTLDYDHPAEVIADPHELPFGENTIDLIVLPHALEFAEDPHLMLREAYRVIRPEGQIVISGFNPFSLFGMRRYFGRGATPPWNGNFIALYRLKDWLSLLGFDVVGGRLDCYVPPFSQEKWLRRFAFFEKTGDRWWPITGGVYYLRATKKVLGMRLMTPAWEKRESRKKALVTAHGTREGLTTPRAGP
;
A
#
# COMPACT_ATOMS: atom_id res chain seq x y z
N MET A 1 4.32 -20.25 -32.17
CA MET A 1 4.39 -18.79 -31.99
C MET A 1 4.19 -18.58 -30.50
N ASP A 2 5.31 -18.64 -29.77
CA ASP A 2 5.33 -18.60 -28.31
C ASP A 2 4.88 -17.22 -27.86
N ARG A 3 3.86 -17.16 -27.01
CA ARG A 3 3.44 -15.91 -26.36
C ARG A 3 4.46 -15.59 -25.28
N PRO A 4 5.24 -14.52 -25.38
CA PRO A 4 6.13 -14.14 -24.31
C PRO A 4 5.31 -13.40 -23.24
N PHE A 5 5.34 -13.93 -22.03
CA PHE A 5 5.05 -13.23 -20.78
C PHE A 5 3.74 -12.42 -20.75
N GLY A 6 2.71 -12.96 -20.13
CA GLY A 6 1.45 -12.28 -19.88
C GLY A 6 0.87 -12.68 -18.53
N PHE A 7 -0.05 -11.87 -18.01
CA PHE A 7 -1.02 -12.35 -17.04
C PHE A 7 -1.63 -13.66 -17.56
N VAL A 8 -1.86 -14.63 -16.69
CA VAL A 8 -2.51 -15.88 -17.08
C VAL A 8 -3.83 -15.53 -17.77
N GLU A 9 -3.93 -15.85 -19.05
CA GLU A 9 -5.06 -15.51 -19.92
C GLU A 9 -6.38 -15.95 -19.26
N GLY A 10 -7.26 -15.04 -18.98
CA GLY A 10 -8.52 -15.29 -18.30
C GLY A 10 -8.63 -14.75 -16.87
N ASP A 11 -7.52 -14.53 -16.15
CA ASP A 11 -7.58 -14.15 -14.75
C ASP A 11 -7.96 -12.68 -14.55
N ALA A 12 -7.47 -11.78 -15.39
CA ALA A 12 -7.82 -10.37 -15.32
C ALA A 12 -9.29 -10.12 -15.76
N GLN A 13 -9.78 -10.78 -16.81
CA GLN A 13 -11.21 -10.74 -17.17
C GLN A 13 -12.09 -11.30 -16.05
N SER A 14 -11.67 -12.41 -15.44
CA SER A 14 -12.37 -13.04 -14.33
C SER A 14 -12.31 -12.20 -13.06
N LEU A 15 -11.22 -11.50 -12.78
CA LEU A 15 -11.13 -10.56 -11.66
C LEU A 15 -12.10 -9.39 -11.85
N GLY A 16 -12.15 -8.80 -13.03
CA GLY A 16 -13.13 -7.75 -13.37
C GLY A 16 -14.58 -8.22 -13.24
N ALA A 17 -14.88 -9.42 -13.71
CA ALA A 17 -16.19 -10.03 -13.54
C ALA A 17 -16.52 -10.28 -12.06
N TRP A 18 -15.54 -10.66 -11.25
CA TRP A 18 -15.73 -10.81 -9.82
C TRP A 18 -16.03 -9.48 -9.14
N PHE A 19 -15.39 -8.39 -9.53
CA PHE A 19 -15.70 -7.05 -9.01
C PHE A 19 -17.14 -6.60 -9.34
N ALA A 20 -17.78 -7.18 -10.35
CA ALA A 20 -19.20 -6.95 -10.64
C ALA A 20 -20.14 -7.75 -9.70
N THR A 21 -19.65 -8.71 -8.92
CA THR A 21 -20.46 -9.42 -7.92
C THR A 21 -20.77 -8.52 -6.72
N PRO A 22 -21.81 -8.82 -5.89
CA PRO A 22 -22.13 -8.02 -4.71
C PRO A 22 -20.95 -7.85 -3.75
N LEU A 23 -20.15 -8.89 -3.54
CA LEU A 23 -18.96 -8.83 -2.69
C LEU A 23 -17.85 -7.99 -3.33
N GLY A 24 -17.60 -8.19 -4.62
CA GLY A 24 -16.62 -7.43 -5.38
C GLY A 24 -16.99 -5.95 -5.46
N ALA A 25 -18.25 -5.61 -5.73
CA ALA A 25 -18.74 -4.24 -5.76
C ALA A 25 -18.62 -3.55 -4.38
N TYR A 26 -18.91 -4.29 -3.31
CA TYR A 26 -18.69 -3.82 -1.94
C TYR A 26 -17.21 -3.48 -1.70
N LEU A 27 -16.30 -4.38 -2.08
CA LEU A 27 -14.87 -4.16 -1.95
C LEU A 27 -14.41 -2.97 -2.80
N CYS A 28 -14.81 -2.92 -4.09
CA CYS A 28 -14.46 -1.84 -5.01
C CYS A 28 -14.85 -0.46 -4.45
N ALA A 29 -16.04 -0.33 -3.86
CA ALA A 29 -16.48 0.92 -3.24
C ALA A 29 -15.59 1.35 -2.06
N ARG A 30 -15.08 0.40 -1.28
CA ARG A 30 -14.17 0.68 -0.16
C ARG A 30 -12.78 1.04 -0.66
N GLU A 31 -12.29 0.32 -1.64
CA GLU A 31 -11.01 0.62 -2.28
C GLU A 31 -11.05 2.00 -2.93
N GLN A 32 -12.11 2.31 -3.68
CA GLN A 32 -12.29 3.63 -4.28
C GLN A 32 -12.20 4.72 -3.22
N ALA A 33 -12.90 4.57 -2.09
CA ALA A 33 -12.86 5.56 -1.01
C ALA A 33 -11.46 5.73 -0.40
N TYR A 34 -10.69 4.64 -0.26
CA TYR A 34 -9.31 4.70 0.21
C TYR A 34 -8.39 5.39 -0.81
N PHE A 35 -8.49 4.98 -2.07
CA PHE A 35 -7.65 5.56 -3.12
C PHE A 35 -8.00 7.02 -3.34
N ASP A 36 -9.27 7.39 -3.40
CA ASP A 36 -9.71 8.80 -3.56
C ASP A 36 -9.08 9.71 -2.50
N HIS A 37 -9.08 9.25 -1.24
CA HIS A 37 -8.43 10.01 -0.16
C HIS A 37 -6.90 10.04 -0.31
N THR A 38 -6.29 8.91 -0.65
CA THR A 38 -4.83 8.77 -0.69
C THR A 38 -4.22 9.51 -1.88
N VAL A 39 -4.81 9.36 -3.09
CA VAL A 39 -4.26 9.96 -4.31
C VAL A 39 -4.49 11.46 -4.39
N ALA A 40 -5.50 12.00 -3.66
CA ALA A 40 -5.76 13.43 -3.61
C ALA A 40 -4.62 14.24 -2.96
N ASP A 41 -3.86 13.61 -2.06
CA ASP A 41 -2.74 14.22 -1.35
C ASP A 41 -1.39 14.02 -2.05
N ILE A 42 -1.38 13.35 -3.21
CA ILE A 42 -0.16 13.11 -3.98
C ILE A 42 -0.10 14.09 -5.15
N PHE A 43 1.00 14.82 -5.21
CA PHE A 43 1.26 15.80 -6.25
C PHE A 43 2.26 15.27 -7.26
N GLY A 44 2.13 15.71 -8.50
CA GLY A 44 3.01 15.33 -9.59
C GLY A 44 2.41 15.72 -10.95
N TYR A 45 3.03 15.23 -12.01
CA TYR A 45 2.62 15.47 -13.37
C TYR A 45 2.02 14.23 -14.04
N HIS A 46 2.50 13.04 -13.64
CA HIS A 46 2.22 11.78 -14.30
C HIS A 46 1.80 10.70 -13.29
N ALA A 47 0.63 10.11 -13.49
CA ALA A 47 0.12 9.00 -12.70
C ALA A 47 -0.23 7.81 -13.60
N LEU A 48 0.09 6.60 -13.14
CA LEU A 48 -0.17 5.35 -13.83
C LEU A 48 -0.94 4.40 -12.92
N GLN A 49 -2.07 3.89 -13.39
CA GLN A 49 -2.75 2.76 -12.80
C GLN A 49 -2.43 1.51 -13.62
N ILE A 50 -2.00 0.44 -12.99
CA ILE A 50 -1.70 -0.84 -13.64
C ILE A 50 -2.71 -1.88 -13.19
N GLY A 51 -3.54 -2.32 -14.13
CA GLY A 51 -4.63 -3.27 -13.91
C GLY A 51 -5.96 -2.62 -13.47
N LEU A 52 -7.03 -3.42 -13.49
CA LEU A 52 -8.41 -3.04 -13.15
C LEU A 52 -8.91 -1.77 -13.84
N PRO A 53 -8.92 -1.69 -15.18
CA PRO A 53 -9.31 -0.49 -15.92
C PRO A 53 -10.77 -0.07 -15.66
N GLN A 54 -11.63 -0.98 -15.20
CA GLN A 54 -13.02 -0.70 -14.84
C GLN A 54 -13.17 0.06 -13.51
N CYS A 55 -12.12 0.14 -12.67
CA CYS A 55 -12.13 0.88 -11.42
C CYS A 55 -11.23 2.12 -11.55
N PRO A 56 -11.79 3.34 -11.70
CA PRO A 56 -10.99 4.56 -11.94
C PRO A 56 -10.36 5.08 -10.64
N LEU A 57 -9.36 4.38 -10.11
CA LEU A 57 -8.75 4.68 -8.82
C LEU A 57 -7.93 5.98 -8.80
N LEU A 58 -7.64 6.56 -9.96
CA LEU A 58 -7.00 7.86 -10.11
C LEU A 58 -8.00 9.02 -10.28
N ALA A 59 -9.31 8.79 -10.14
CA ALA A 59 -10.34 9.80 -10.43
C ALA A 59 -10.13 11.09 -9.61
N GLN A 60 -9.86 10.98 -8.31
CA GLN A 60 -9.67 12.12 -7.41
C GLN A 60 -8.22 12.63 -7.34
N SER A 61 -7.31 12.05 -8.11
CA SER A 61 -5.94 12.56 -8.18
C SER A 61 -5.89 13.94 -8.82
N ARG A 62 -5.09 14.84 -8.24
CA ARG A 62 -4.79 16.18 -8.78
C ARG A 62 -3.77 16.17 -9.91
N ILE A 63 -3.16 15.03 -10.17
CA ILE A 63 -2.23 14.84 -11.28
C ILE A 63 -2.99 14.95 -12.59
N VAL A 64 -2.47 15.73 -13.52
CA VAL A 64 -3.15 16.06 -14.78
C VAL A 64 -3.10 14.88 -15.76
N SER A 65 -1.88 14.33 -15.98
CA SER A 65 -1.69 13.22 -16.91
C SER A 65 -1.86 11.91 -16.16
N LYS A 66 -2.95 11.21 -16.44
CA LYS A 66 -3.30 9.92 -15.84
C LYS A 66 -3.47 8.90 -16.93
N TRP A 67 -2.89 7.73 -16.75
CA TRP A 67 -3.03 6.61 -17.67
C TRP A 67 -3.41 5.35 -16.90
N THR A 68 -4.24 4.55 -17.55
CA THR A 68 -4.51 3.17 -17.12
C THR A 68 -3.83 2.24 -18.10
N LEU A 69 -3.03 1.32 -17.55
CA LEU A 69 -2.34 0.29 -18.30
C LEU A 69 -2.94 -1.07 -18.00
N ASP A 70 -3.24 -1.80 -19.04
CA ASP A 70 -3.61 -3.22 -18.97
C ASP A 70 -3.07 -3.93 -20.21
N TYR A 71 -2.83 -5.24 -20.10
CA TYR A 71 -2.35 -6.04 -21.22
C TYR A 71 -3.51 -6.63 -22.04
N ASP A 72 -4.55 -7.10 -21.36
CA ASP A 72 -5.63 -7.90 -21.96
C ASP A 72 -6.94 -7.14 -22.12
N HIS A 73 -7.10 -5.97 -21.50
CA HIS A 73 -8.34 -5.20 -21.53
C HIS A 73 -8.15 -3.84 -22.21
N PRO A 74 -9.26 -3.27 -22.72
CA PRO A 74 -9.25 -1.91 -23.23
C PRO A 74 -8.78 -0.92 -22.13
N ALA A 75 -7.59 -0.37 -22.35
CA ALA A 75 -6.96 0.61 -21.50
C ALA A 75 -6.31 1.70 -22.38
N GLU A 76 -5.94 2.82 -21.79
CA GLU A 76 -5.27 3.90 -22.51
C GLU A 76 -3.88 3.50 -23.00
N VAL A 77 -3.21 2.60 -22.23
CA VAL A 77 -1.92 2.02 -22.57
C VAL A 77 -2.06 0.50 -22.56
N ILE A 78 -1.79 -0.13 -23.69
CA ILE A 78 -1.75 -1.61 -23.79
C ILE A 78 -0.30 -2.01 -23.82
N ALA A 79 0.19 -2.57 -22.71
CA ALA A 79 1.59 -2.98 -22.55
C ALA A 79 1.75 -4.03 -21.46
N ASP A 80 2.87 -4.75 -21.51
CA ASP A 80 3.25 -5.67 -20.46
C ASP A 80 3.68 -4.90 -19.19
N PRO A 81 3.07 -5.17 -18.03
CA PRO A 81 3.47 -4.53 -16.77
C PRO A 81 4.87 -4.91 -16.30
N HIS A 82 5.50 -5.94 -16.89
CA HIS A 82 6.90 -6.29 -16.64
C HIS A 82 7.89 -5.52 -17.52
N GLU A 83 7.40 -4.82 -18.57
CA GLU A 83 8.18 -3.96 -19.46
C GLU A 83 7.42 -2.67 -19.77
N LEU A 84 7.40 -1.76 -18.80
CA LEU A 84 6.60 -0.53 -18.88
C LEU A 84 7.13 0.40 -19.99
N PRO A 85 6.26 0.89 -20.91
CA PRO A 85 6.66 1.75 -22.03
C PRO A 85 6.94 3.20 -21.60
N PHE A 86 7.46 3.38 -20.40
CA PHE A 86 7.81 4.68 -19.82
C PHE A 86 9.31 4.76 -19.54
N GLY A 87 9.85 5.95 -19.68
CA GLY A 87 11.26 6.22 -19.36
C GLY A 87 11.53 6.10 -17.85
N GLU A 88 12.81 5.97 -17.50
CA GLU A 88 13.21 5.98 -16.09
C GLU A 88 12.86 7.31 -15.42
N ASN A 89 12.39 7.25 -14.17
CA ASN A 89 12.10 8.42 -13.36
C ASN A 89 11.14 9.43 -14.02
N THR A 90 10.09 8.94 -14.68
CA THR A 90 9.09 9.79 -15.37
C THR A 90 7.75 9.85 -14.64
N ILE A 91 7.38 8.85 -13.86
CA ILE A 91 6.08 8.71 -13.21
C ILE A 91 6.17 9.16 -11.75
N ASP A 92 5.23 10.01 -11.32
CA ASP A 92 5.16 10.51 -9.94
C ASP A 92 4.34 9.59 -9.02
N LEU A 93 3.31 8.94 -9.57
CA LEU A 93 2.43 8.04 -8.84
C LEU A 93 2.13 6.77 -9.64
N ILE A 94 2.33 5.61 -9.04
CA ILE A 94 1.83 4.33 -9.56
C ILE A 94 0.81 3.74 -8.58
N VAL A 95 -0.30 3.24 -9.13
CA VAL A 95 -1.35 2.52 -8.40
C VAL A 95 -1.41 1.09 -8.92
N LEU A 96 -1.26 0.11 -8.02
CA LEU A 96 -1.30 -1.32 -8.31
C LEU A 96 -2.48 -1.99 -7.56
N PRO A 97 -3.71 -1.93 -8.10
CA PRO A 97 -4.85 -2.58 -7.47
C PRO A 97 -4.83 -4.08 -7.80
N HIS A 98 -4.56 -4.93 -6.80
CA HIS A 98 -4.51 -6.39 -6.93
C HIS A 98 -3.63 -6.94 -8.07
N ALA A 99 -2.80 -6.09 -8.69
CA ALA A 99 -2.00 -6.47 -9.86
C ALA A 99 -0.92 -7.51 -9.52
N LEU A 100 -0.30 -7.41 -8.34
CA LEU A 100 0.79 -8.29 -7.93
C LEU A 100 0.36 -9.75 -7.68
N GLU A 101 -0.92 -9.96 -7.35
CA GLU A 101 -1.45 -11.28 -7.00
C GLU A 101 -1.70 -12.15 -8.22
N PHE A 102 -1.85 -11.51 -9.38
CA PHE A 102 -2.12 -12.14 -10.66
C PHE A 102 -0.94 -12.03 -11.63
N ALA A 103 0.13 -11.33 -11.24
CA ALA A 103 1.35 -11.25 -12.03
C ALA A 103 2.11 -12.58 -12.00
N GLU A 104 2.69 -12.99 -13.15
CA GLU A 104 3.59 -14.15 -13.24
C GLU A 104 4.84 -13.92 -12.37
N ASP A 105 5.46 -12.75 -12.50
CA ASP A 105 6.60 -12.33 -11.67
C ASP A 105 6.30 -10.98 -10.97
N PRO A 106 5.74 -11.01 -9.73
CA PRO A 106 5.50 -9.80 -8.96
C PRO A 106 6.77 -8.98 -8.66
N HIS A 107 7.93 -9.65 -8.60
CA HIS A 107 9.20 -8.96 -8.34
C HIS A 107 9.67 -8.17 -9.56
N LEU A 108 9.50 -8.71 -10.75
CA LEU A 108 9.84 -8.03 -11.99
C LEU A 108 8.93 -6.81 -12.19
N MET A 109 7.61 -6.97 -11.97
CA MET A 109 6.66 -5.85 -12.02
C MET A 109 7.02 -4.73 -11.02
N LEU A 110 7.37 -5.07 -9.79
CA LEU A 110 7.80 -4.07 -8.79
C LEU A 110 9.13 -3.40 -9.17
N ARG A 111 10.04 -4.13 -9.81
CA ARG A 111 11.31 -3.60 -10.29
C ARG A 111 11.12 -2.61 -11.43
N GLU A 112 10.20 -2.91 -12.36
CA GLU A 112 9.80 -1.99 -13.42
C GLU A 112 9.08 -0.75 -12.87
N ALA A 113 8.18 -0.93 -11.91
CA ALA A 113 7.56 0.19 -11.22
C ALA A 113 8.62 1.07 -10.54
N TYR A 114 9.63 0.48 -9.89
CA TYR A 114 10.75 1.23 -9.31
C TYR A 114 11.55 2.00 -10.36
N ARG A 115 11.81 1.39 -11.53
CA ARG A 115 12.56 2.03 -12.61
C ARG A 115 11.86 3.31 -13.10
N VAL A 116 10.56 3.23 -13.35
CA VAL A 116 9.81 4.34 -13.93
C VAL A 116 9.37 5.41 -12.93
N ILE A 117 9.24 5.08 -11.64
CA ILE A 117 8.90 6.05 -10.59
C ILE A 117 10.07 7.01 -10.37
N ARG A 118 9.77 8.31 -10.26
CA ARG A 118 10.73 9.37 -9.93
C ARG A 118 11.25 9.24 -8.50
N PRO A 119 12.45 9.76 -8.21
CA PRO A 119 12.85 9.99 -6.82
C PRO A 119 11.77 10.78 -6.07
N GLU A 120 11.41 10.32 -4.87
CA GLU A 120 10.30 10.81 -4.04
C GLU A 120 8.89 10.54 -4.61
N GLY A 121 8.78 9.94 -5.79
CA GLY A 121 7.51 9.45 -6.33
C GLY A 121 6.96 8.30 -5.48
N GLN A 122 5.67 8.05 -5.64
CA GLN A 122 4.95 7.16 -4.74
C GLN A 122 4.32 5.98 -5.47
N ILE A 123 4.23 4.87 -4.74
CA ILE A 123 3.48 3.70 -5.16
C ILE A 123 2.41 3.40 -4.12
N VAL A 124 1.18 3.12 -4.59
CA VAL A 124 0.05 2.70 -3.76
C VAL A 124 -0.41 1.34 -4.25
N ILE A 125 -0.44 0.36 -3.35
CA ILE A 125 -0.71 -1.04 -3.68
C ILE A 125 -1.89 -1.50 -2.85
N SER A 126 -2.87 -2.17 -3.46
CA SER A 126 -3.86 -2.98 -2.74
C SER A 126 -3.65 -4.46 -3.01
N GLY A 127 -3.98 -5.28 -2.01
CA GLY A 127 -3.88 -6.73 -2.15
C GLY A 127 -4.67 -7.49 -1.09
N PHE A 128 -5.03 -8.76 -1.39
CA PHE A 128 -5.73 -9.62 -0.46
C PHE A 128 -4.80 -10.14 0.63
N ASN A 129 -5.28 -10.09 1.87
CA ASN A 129 -4.53 -10.56 3.01
C ASN A 129 -4.69 -12.08 3.18
N PRO A 130 -3.60 -12.88 3.10
CA PRO A 130 -3.68 -14.32 3.30
C PRO A 130 -4.09 -14.71 4.73
N PHE A 131 -3.87 -13.83 5.73
CA PHE A 131 -4.22 -14.06 7.14
C PHE A 131 -5.62 -13.56 7.51
N SER A 132 -6.53 -13.48 6.53
CA SER A 132 -7.90 -13.02 6.69
C SER A 132 -8.90 -14.13 6.42
N LEU A 133 -10.19 -13.84 6.60
CA LEU A 133 -11.28 -14.72 6.18
C LEU A 133 -11.27 -14.96 4.65
N PHE A 134 -10.78 -14.00 3.87
CA PHE A 134 -10.56 -14.18 2.43
C PHE A 134 -9.44 -15.19 2.16
N GLY A 135 -8.31 -15.09 2.87
CA GLY A 135 -7.22 -16.05 2.77
C GLY A 135 -7.65 -17.46 3.22
N MET A 136 -8.43 -17.55 4.29
CA MET A 136 -8.99 -18.82 4.76
C MET A 136 -9.94 -19.44 3.72
N ARG A 137 -10.83 -18.65 3.11
CA ARG A 137 -11.69 -19.11 2.03
C ARG A 137 -10.88 -19.61 0.83
N ARG A 138 -9.80 -18.93 0.47
CA ARG A 138 -8.88 -19.39 -0.58
C ARG A 138 -8.25 -20.74 -0.24
N TYR A 139 -7.79 -20.91 0.99
CA TYR A 139 -7.11 -22.13 1.45
C TYR A 139 -8.04 -23.34 1.50
N PHE A 140 -9.27 -23.17 2.02
CA PHE A 140 -10.25 -24.26 2.14
C PHE A 140 -11.14 -24.41 0.90
N GLY A 141 -11.27 -23.37 0.07
CA GLY A 141 -11.99 -23.40 -1.19
C GLY A 141 -11.12 -24.01 -2.27
N ARG A 142 -11.68 -24.89 -3.12
CA ARG A 142 -11.04 -25.32 -4.35
C ARG A 142 -11.14 -24.22 -5.41
N GLY A 143 -10.55 -23.05 -5.10
CA GLY A 143 -10.72 -21.83 -5.87
C GLY A 143 -10.00 -21.87 -7.21
N ALA A 144 -10.72 -22.31 -8.25
CA ALA A 144 -10.26 -22.20 -9.63
C ALA A 144 -10.62 -20.86 -10.29
N THR A 145 -11.33 -19.98 -9.57
CA THR A 145 -11.83 -18.70 -10.10
C THR A 145 -11.32 -17.51 -9.28
N PRO A 146 -11.06 -16.37 -9.91
CA PRO A 146 -10.71 -15.14 -9.21
C PRO A 146 -11.75 -14.72 -8.16
N PRO A 147 -11.30 -14.10 -7.08
CA PRO A 147 -9.91 -13.78 -6.76
C PRO A 147 -9.16 -14.93 -6.09
N TRP A 148 -9.80 -16.10 -5.90
CA TRP A 148 -9.30 -17.19 -5.07
C TRP A 148 -8.12 -17.96 -5.68
N ASN A 149 -7.94 -17.88 -7.01
CA ASN A 149 -6.78 -18.43 -7.71
C ASN A 149 -5.54 -17.53 -7.63
N GLY A 150 -5.69 -16.24 -7.29
CA GLY A 150 -4.60 -15.29 -7.15
C GLY A 150 -3.59 -15.70 -6.07
N ASN A 151 -2.33 -15.31 -6.22
CA ASN A 151 -1.28 -15.58 -5.25
C ASN A 151 -1.27 -14.51 -4.15
N PHE A 152 -2.05 -14.69 -3.08
CA PHE A 152 -2.14 -13.72 -1.99
C PHE A 152 -0.80 -13.50 -1.32
N ILE A 153 -0.31 -12.26 -1.39
CA ILE A 153 0.99 -11.87 -0.87
C ILE A 153 0.83 -11.31 0.54
N ALA A 154 1.56 -11.87 1.50
CA ALA A 154 1.50 -11.37 2.87
C ALA A 154 2.12 -9.96 2.96
N LEU A 155 1.46 -9.06 3.69
CA LEU A 155 1.86 -7.66 3.83
C LEU A 155 3.32 -7.49 4.27
N TYR A 156 3.81 -8.36 5.19
CA TYR A 156 5.20 -8.30 5.66
C TYR A 156 6.20 -8.64 4.53
N ARG A 157 5.86 -9.59 3.64
CA ARG A 157 6.70 -9.94 2.49
C ARG A 157 6.74 -8.80 1.48
N LEU A 158 5.59 -8.19 1.21
CA LEU A 158 5.52 -7.04 0.31
C LEU A 158 6.35 -5.85 0.85
N LYS A 159 6.28 -5.58 2.15
CA LYS A 159 7.11 -4.55 2.79
C LYS A 159 8.60 -4.85 2.67
N ASP A 160 9.01 -6.10 2.84
CA ASP A 160 10.39 -6.54 2.67
C ASP A 160 10.86 -6.33 1.23
N TRP A 161 10.07 -6.75 0.24
CA TRP A 161 10.39 -6.55 -1.17
C TRP A 161 10.54 -5.07 -1.54
N LEU A 162 9.62 -4.22 -1.09
CA LEU A 162 9.68 -2.78 -1.33
C LEU A 162 10.92 -2.16 -0.68
N SER A 163 11.25 -2.57 0.54
CA SER A 163 12.45 -2.09 1.24
C SER A 163 13.75 -2.49 0.52
N LEU A 164 13.83 -3.72 0.02
CA LEU A 164 14.97 -4.20 -0.76
C LEU A 164 15.14 -3.45 -2.07
N LEU A 165 14.04 -3.04 -2.71
CA LEU A 165 14.06 -2.23 -3.93
C LEU A 165 14.43 -0.76 -3.67
N GLY A 166 14.37 -0.29 -2.43
CA GLY A 166 14.69 1.10 -2.08
C GLY A 166 13.46 1.99 -1.89
N PHE A 167 12.28 1.41 -1.71
CA PHE A 167 11.11 2.15 -1.24
C PHE A 167 11.10 2.28 0.28
N ASP A 168 10.52 3.38 0.75
CA ASP A 168 10.20 3.59 2.16
C ASP A 168 8.69 3.53 2.37
N VAL A 169 8.23 2.63 3.23
CA VAL A 169 6.81 2.48 3.51
C VAL A 169 6.36 3.62 4.41
N VAL A 170 5.53 4.50 3.88
CA VAL A 170 5.05 5.70 4.58
C VAL A 170 3.68 5.52 5.21
N GLY A 171 2.93 4.50 4.82
CA GLY A 171 1.62 4.22 5.39
C GLY A 171 1.01 2.93 4.88
N GLY A 172 -0.01 2.48 5.58
CA GLY A 172 -0.80 1.32 5.18
C GLY A 172 -2.01 1.14 6.08
N ARG A 173 -3.01 0.47 5.55
CA ARG A 173 -4.26 0.17 6.25
C ARG A 173 -4.72 -1.22 5.85
N LEU A 174 -5.32 -1.94 6.81
CA LEU A 174 -6.13 -3.13 6.52
C LEU A 174 -7.60 -2.75 6.57
N ASP A 175 -8.39 -3.36 5.70
CA ASP A 175 -9.81 -3.06 5.55
C ASP A 175 -10.59 -4.32 5.16
N CYS A 176 -11.93 -4.19 5.03
CA CYS A 176 -12.82 -5.27 4.64
C CYS A 176 -12.80 -6.45 5.63
N TYR A 177 -13.34 -6.22 6.83
CA TYR A 177 -13.45 -7.25 7.87
C TYR A 177 -14.70 -8.14 7.71
N VAL A 178 -15.56 -7.81 6.75
CA VAL A 178 -16.76 -8.59 6.47
C VAL A 178 -16.37 -9.96 5.91
N PRO A 179 -16.96 -11.05 6.42
CA PRO A 179 -16.76 -12.38 5.85
C PRO A 179 -17.15 -12.42 4.36
N PRO A 180 -16.43 -13.19 3.52
CA PRO A 180 -16.62 -13.21 2.06
C PRO A 180 -17.87 -13.96 1.63
N PHE A 181 -19.06 -13.45 1.97
CA PHE A 181 -20.34 -13.97 1.54
C PHE A 181 -20.73 -13.43 0.17
N SER A 182 -21.31 -14.28 -0.67
CA SER A 182 -21.78 -13.91 -2.01
C SER A 182 -23.10 -13.15 -2.02
N GLN A 183 -23.86 -13.17 -0.92
CA GLN A 183 -25.19 -12.55 -0.84
C GLN A 183 -25.13 -11.17 -0.18
N GLU A 184 -25.69 -10.17 -0.82
CA GLU A 184 -25.76 -8.79 -0.34
C GLU A 184 -26.41 -8.64 1.04
N LYS A 185 -27.44 -9.44 1.34
CA LYS A 185 -28.14 -9.45 2.62
C LYS A 185 -27.17 -9.69 3.80
N TRP A 186 -26.22 -10.60 3.62
CA TRP A 186 -25.23 -10.91 4.66
C TRP A 186 -24.16 -9.83 4.76
N LEU A 187 -23.74 -9.25 3.64
CA LEU A 187 -22.79 -8.13 3.65
C LEU A 187 -23.34 -6.95 4.45
N ARG A 188 -24.60 -6.57 4.25
CA ARG A 188 -25.27 -5.52 5.04
C ARG A 188 -25.39 -5.90 6.52
N ARG A 189 -25.76 -7.15 6.82
CA ARG A 189 -25.90 -7.62 8.20
C ARG A 189 -24.58 -7.59 8.97
N PHE A 190 -23.48 -7.89 8.33
CA PHE A 190 -22.15 -7.94 8.94
C PHE A 190 -21.34 -6.65 8.79
N ALA A 191 -21.93 -5.58 8.25
CA ALA A 191 -21.24 -4.29 8.10
C ALA A 191 -20.76 -3.70 9.45
N PHE A 192 -21.33 -4.13 10.59
CA PHE A 192 -20.83 -3.71 11.90
C PHE A 192 -19.43 -4.25 12.23
N PHE A 193 -19.00 -5.36 11.61
CA PHE A 193 -17.64 -5.89 11.77
C PHE A 193 -16.58 -4.92 11.29
N GLU A 194 -16.89 -4.02 10.36
CA GLU A 194 -15.94 -3.01 9.88
C GLU A 194 -15.48 -2.08 11.01
N LYS A 195 -16.43 -1.59 11.81
CA LYS A 195 -16.11 -0.71 12.95
C LYS A 195 -15.45 -1.45 14.11
N THR A 196 -15.79 -2.73 14.28
CA THR A 196 -15.29 -3.56 15.38
C THR A 196 -13.94 -4.18 15.00
N GLY A 197 -13.78 -4.62 13.75
CA GLY A 197 -12.57 -5.26 13.23
C GLY A 197 -11.35 -4.33 13.26
N ASP A 198 -11.51 -3.10 12.82
CA ASP A 198 -10.47 -2.07 12.85
C ASP A 198 -9.92 -1.82 14.27
N ARG A 199 -10.78 -1.97 15.28
CA ARG A 199 -10.42 -1.74 16.70
C ARG A 199 -9.87 -2.97 17.42
N TRP A 200 -10.42 -4.17 17.15
CA TRP A 200 -10.13 -5.38 17.94
C TRP A 200 -9.22 -6.38 17.22
N TRP A 201 -9.27 -6.44 15.89
CA TRP A 201 -8.49 -7.37 15.08
C TRP A 201 -7.86 -6.69 13.85
N PRO A 202 -7.01 -5.68 14.03
CA PRO A 202 -6.48 -4.89 12.92
C PRO A 202 -5.70 -5.72 11.88
N ILE A 203 -5.24 -6.93 12.23
CA ILE A 203 -4.41 -7.79 11.36
C ILE A 203 -5.27 -8.66 10.41
N THR A 204 -6.58 -8.84 10.68
CA THR A 204 -7.43 -9.80 9.95
C THR A 204 -8.26 -9.18 8.82
N GLY A 205 -8.05 -7.91 8.50
CA GLY A 205 -8.71 -7.28 7.35
C GLY A 205 -8.50 -8.07 6.06
N GLY A 206 -9.55 -8.19 5.25
CA GLY A 206 -9.56 -8.97 4.00
C GLY A 206 -8.60 -8.44 2.95
N VAL A 207 -8.43 -7.13 2.93
CA VAL A 207 -7.56 -6.41 1.99
C VAL A 207 -6.62 -5.49 2.76
N TYR A 208 -5.41 -5.36 2.28
CA TYR A 208 -4.47 -4.36 2.75
C TYR A 208 -4.22 -3.30 1.67
N TYR A 209 -3.96 -2.10 2.13
CA TYR A 209 -3.44 -1.00 1.32
C TYR A 209 -2.06 -0.64 1.84
N LEU A 210 -1.14 -0.35 0.94
CA LEU A 210 0.22 0.02 1.26
C LEU A 210 0.65 1.20 0.40
N ARG A 211 1.17 2.24 1.05
CA ARG A 211 1.75 3.41 0.39
C ARG A 211 3.24 3.45 0.68
N ALA A 212 4.05 3.59 -0.35
CA ALA A 212 5.48 3.68 -0.22
C ALA A 212 6.05 4.77 -1.15
N THR A 213 7.18 5.35 -0.77
CA THR A 213 7.87 6.41 -1.51
C THR A 213 9.25 5.91 -1.93
N LYS A 214 9.65 6.17 -3.18
CA LYS A 214 11.00 5.85 -3.68
C LYS A 214 12.01 6.73 -2.97
N LYS A 215 12.93 6.10 -2.24
CA LYS A 215 14.00 6.82 -1.54
C LYS A 215 14.93 7.54 -2.50
N VAL A 216 15.26 8.77 -2.17
CA VAL A 216 16.41 9.44 -2.77
C VAL A 216 17.66 8.92 -2.08
N LEU A 217 18.58 8.34 -2.84
CA LEU A 217 19.93 8.06 -2.38
C LEU A 217 20.69 9.39 -2.30
N GLY A 218 20.30 10.26 -1.37
CA GLY A 218 20.98 11.51 -1.08
C GLY A 218 21.99 11.30 0.04
N MET A 219 23.05 12.11 0.05
CA MET A 219 23.98 12.20 1.17
C MET A 219 23.18 12.47 2.45
N ARG A 220 23.11 11.50 3.34
CA ARG A 220 22.68 11.74 4.71
C ARG A 220 23.71 12.70 5.31
N LEU A 221 23.36 13.96 5.45
CA LEU A 221 24.15 14.88 6.28
C LEU A 221 24.21 14.24 7.67
N MET A 222 25.33 13.61 7.96
CA MET A 222 25.60 13.17 9.32
C MET A 222 25.61 14.41 10.20
N THR A 223 24.60 14.59 11.02
CA THR A 223 24.66 15.62 12.09
C THR A 223 25.95 15.39 12.87
N PRO A 224 26.84 16.39 12.94
CA PRO A 224 28.13 16.23 13.55
C PRO A 224 27.98 15.75 14.98
N ALA A 225 28.75 14.72 15.37
CA ALA A 225 28.66 14.07 16.68
C ALA A 225 28.89 15.03 17.88
N TRP A 226 29.35 16.24 17.64
CA TRP A 226 29.57 17.28 18.67
C TRP A 226 28.25 17.94 19.14
N GLU A 227 27.21 18.03 18.32
CA GLU A 227 25.89 18.54 18.80
C GLU A 227 25.27 17.65 19.90
N LYS A 228 25.50 16.33 19.82
CA LYS A 228 25.06 15.40 20.88
C LYS A 228 25.86 15.56 22.19
N ARG A 229 27.07 16.11 22.14
CA ARG A 229 27.89 16.36 23.33
C ARG A 229 27.49 17.61 24.09
N GLU A 230 27.05 18.66 23.40
CA GLU A 230 26.59 19.90 24.05
C GLU A 230 25.24 19.73 24.75
N SER A 231 24.31 19.00 24.16
CA SER A 231 23.03 18.74 24.83
C SER A 231 23.21 17.85 26.09
N ARG A 232 24.17 16.91 26.08
CA ARG A 232 24.51 16.12 27.26
C ARG A 232 25.21 16.92 28.36
N LYS A 233 26.05 17.90 27.99
CA LYS A 233 26.69 18.79 28.97
C LYS A 233 25.68 19.72 29.62
N LYS A 234 24.74 20.31 28.87
CA LYS A 234 23.65 21.13 29.41
C LYS A 234 22.74 20.36 30.36
N ALA A 235 22.41 19.12 30.09
CA ALA A 235 21.61 18.28 30.98
C ALA A 235 22.32 17.93 32.29
N LEU A 236 23.65 17.74 32.28
CA LEU A 236 24.45 17.47 33.49
C LEU A 236 24.63 18.68 34.38
N VAL A 237 24.68 19.89 33.82
CA VAL A 237 24.81 21.16 34.62
C VAL A 237 23.50 21.50 35.33
N THR A 238 22.34 21.14 34.77
CA THR A 238 21.05 21.43 35.41
C THR A 238 20.74 20.49 36.61
N ALA A 239 21.40 19.34 36.71
CA ALA A 239 21.17 18.37 37.79
C ALA A 239 22.01 18.64 39.07
N HIS A 240 22.98 19.54 39.04
CA HIS A 240 23.90 19.80 40.17
C HIS A 240 23.61 21.08 40.94
N GLY A 241 22.52 21.82 40.62
CA GLY A 241 22.21 23.13 41.14
C GLY A 241 21.19 23.21 42.28
N THR A 242 20.83 22.10 42.95
CA THR A 242 19.81 22.18 44.03
C THR A 242 20.20 21.39 45.26
N ARG A 243 21.29 21.81 45.92
CA ARG A 243 21.56 21.42 47.31
C ARG A 243 22.54 22.39 47.99
N GLU A 244 22.04 23.57 48.36
CA GLU A 244 22.63 24.39 49.44
C GLU A 244 21.57 25.40 49.89
N GLY A 245 21.19 25.33 51.16
CA GLY A 245 20.42 26.39 51.79
C GLY A 245 19.31 25.96 52.75
N LEU A 246 19.66 25.21 53.80
CA LEU A 246 18.86 25.17 55.03
C LEU A 246 19.80 25.19 56.24
N THR A 247 20.20 26.39 56.63
CA THR A 247 20.74 26.64 57.96
C THR A 247 19.73 27.51 58.72
N THR A 248 19.11 26.91 59.71
CA THR A 248 18.26 27.54 60.73
C THR A 248 19.09 28.43 61.66
N PRO A 249 18.66 29.62 62.01
CA PRO A 249 19.24 30.38 63.13
C PRO A 249 18.61 29.93 64.43
N ARG A 250 19.46 29.59 65.37
CA ARG A 250 19.16 29.25 66.78
C ARG A 250 19.03 30.53 67.58
N ALA A 251 17.90 30.75 68.24
CA ALA A 251 17.69 31.80 69.21
C ALA A 251 18.19 31.37 70.60
N GLY A 252 18.71 32.30 71.36
CA GLY A 252 18.89 32.27 72.79
C GLY A 252 19.89 33.32 73.32
N PRO A 253 19.88 33.63 74.57
CA PRO A 253 18.78 33.87 75.52
C PRO A 253 18.43 35.37 75.66
#